data_55f812823495caf0ef12e118da717988
#
_entry.id   55f812823495caf0ef12e118da717988
#
_cell.length_a   1.000
_cell.length_b   1.000
_cell.length_c   1.000
_cell.angle_alpha   90.00
_cell.angle_beta   90.00
_cell.angle_gamma   90.00
#
_symmetry.space_group_name_H-M   'P 1'
#
loop_
_entity.id
_entity.type
_entity.pdbx_description
1 polymer ?
#
loop_
_entity_poly.entity_id
_entity_poly.type
_entity_poly.pdbx_seq_one_letter_code
_entity_poly.pdbx_strand_id
1 'polypeptide(L)'
;MNRPIILIILLFSSFVKAYCGGITMPPIAESTLPNGLDLILVENHELPVVYMNLMVAAGSVRDPVSKGGLAGFTANMLKKGTASRSANDIAGEIDFVGGKLEISVNRDAIEIAAELLKKHIDVGISIISDIMINPAFDSSEIERYRKQVLNGILQSKENPYVICSENFNRLLFGQHPYAHPVRGDRESVAGLTRDDIVGFYANYIRPNNSFLIVAGDIDPDDIIPKLEKAFSRWKRNDITPLFITTPAFPDGRKILLIDKPDATQSHIIFGSFGITRQSEYYYPFLVMNYVLGAGVSFVNRLMTEVRDKGGLTYDIRTVNDFSILPGGFYCSTSTENDSTLKAIEIALKIMKDMAENDVSDVEYNQALNFYSGYYPTSLETPEQWVKEIARVRFYDLPDNYIKDFVKNIENVKKADIRRVAKYLIDVDNLVFCVVSNAADVKSDLEKLGKVTTIRLDDL
;
A
#
# COMPACT_ATOMS: atom_id res chain seq x y z
N MET A 1 -68.49 34.17 -4.76
CA MET A 1 -67.52 34.61 -3.69
C MET A 1 -66.29 33.71 -3.81
N ASN A 2 -65.30 34.15 -4.60
CA ASN A 2 -64.03 33.46 -4.81
C ASN A 2 -63.04 33.99 -3.77
N ARG A 3 -62.53 33.10 -2.91
CA ARG A 3 -61.39 33.41 -2.03
C ARG A 3 -60.10 32.97 -2.73
N PRO A 4 -59.05 33.80 -2.86
CA PRO A 4 -57.78 33.39 -3.38
C PRO A 4 -57.01 32.65 -2.29
N ILE A 5 -56.50 31.45 -2.63
CA ILE A 5 -55.55 30.68 -1.83
C ILE A 5 -54.18 31.32 -2.05
N ILE A 6 -53.62 31.97 -1.02
CA ILE A 6 -52.25 32.46 -0.99
C ILE A 6 -51.32 31.28 -0.66
N LEU A 7 -50.59 30.81 -1.64
CA LEU A 7 -49.54 29.81 -1.48
C LEU A 7 -48.25 30.48 -0.96
N ILE A 8 -48.00 30.34 0.34
CA ILE A 8 -46.73 30.81 0.94
C ILE A 8 -45.66 29.76 0.65
N ILE A 9 -44.78 30.02 -0.34
CA ILE A 9 -43.57 29.24 -0.59
C ILE A 9 -42.55 29.72 0.42
N LEU A 10 -42.38 28.94 1.49
CA LEU A 10 -41.23 29.07 2.41
C LEU A 10 -39.96 28.52 1.72
N LEU A 11 -39.18 29.43 1.17
CA LEU A 11 -37.79 29.14 0.74
C LEU A 11 -36.96 28.84 1.99
N PHE A 12 -36.78 27.57 2.32
CA PHE A 12 -35.73 27.12 3.21
C PHE A 12 -34.38 27.27 2.47
N SER A 13 -33.74 28.41 2.61
CA SER A 13 -32.33 28.56 2.29
C SER A 13 -31.55 27.86 3.39
N SER A 14 -31.29 26.57 3.19
CA SER A 14 -30.31 25.83 3.98
C SER A 14 -28.97 26.44 3.70
N PHE A 15 -28.50 27.33 4.58
CA PHE A 15 -27.10 27.66 4.68
C PHE A 15 -26.37 26.38 5.11
N VAL A 16 -25.86 25.63 4.14
CA VAL A 16 -24.77 24.69 4.39
C VAL A 16 -23.59 25.56 4.79
N LYS A 17 -23.40 25.75 6.10
CA LYS A 17 -22.13 26.21 6.62
C LYS A 17 -21.13 25.14 6.16
N ALA A 18 -20.27 25.49 5.19
CA ALA A 18 -19.06 24.75 4.93
C ALA A 18 -18.35 24.67 6.28
N TYR A 19 -18.28 23.49 6.84
CA TYR A 19 -17.51 23.20 8.05
C TYR A 19 -16.04 23.30 7.63
N CYS A 20 -15.46 24.47 7.71
CA CYS A 20 -14.01 24.65 7.81
C CYS A 20 -13.57 24.29 9.24
N GLY A 21 -13.97 23.11 9.70
CA GLY A 21 -13.50 22.56 10.95
C GLY A 21 -12.18 21.85 10.68
N GLY A 22 -11.08 22.35 11.27
CA GLY A 22 -9.82 21.64 11.29
C GLY A 22 -10.03 20.23 11.87
N ILE A 23 -9.20 19.26 11.45
CA ILE A 23 -9.23 17.89 11.95
C ILE A 23 -9.01 17.92 13.46
N THR A 24 -9.99 17.42 14.21
CA THR A 24 -9.88 17.28 15.67
C THR A 24 -9.17 15.96 15.97
N MET A 25 -7.95 16.06 16.49
CA MET A 25 -7.20 14.87 16.91
C MET A 25 -7.85 14.24 18.15
N PRO A 26 -8.01 12.91 18.21
CA PRO A 26 -8.37 12.23 19.45
C PRO A 26 -7.26 12.40 20.48
N PRO A 27 -7.54 12.16 21.78
CA PRO A 27 -6.50 12.10 22.80
C PRO A 27 -5.51 10.99 22.46
N ILE A 28 -4.21 11.34 22.42
CA ILE A 28 -3.11 10.42 22.12
C ILE A 28 -2.15 10.45 23.29
N ALA A 29 -1.85 9.29 23.86
CA ALA A 29 -0.79 9.10 24.84
C ALA A 29 0.32 8.24 24.25
N GLU A 30 1.57 8.64 24.44
CA GLU A 30 2.74 7.90 23.98
C GLU A 30 3.58 7.44 25.17
N SER A 31 4.14 6.25 25.09
CA SER A 31 5.01 5.66 26.09
C SER A 31 5.98 4.70 25.42
N THR A 32 7.15 4.50 26.03
CA THR A 32 8.10 3.47 25.57
C THR A 32 8.30 2.45 26.70
N LEU A 33 8.06 1.18 26.42
CA LEU A 33 8.28 0.12 27.39
C LEU A 33 9.79 -0.09 27.68
N PRO A 34 10.17 -0.67 28.83
CA PRO A 34 11.57 -0.90 29.19
C PRO A 34 12.38 -1.73 28.17
N ASN A 35 11.69 -2.56 27.37
CA ASN A 35 12.30 -3.34 26.30
C ASN A 35 12.45 -2.58 24.98
N GLY A 36 12.02 -1.30 24.91
CA GLY A 36 12.13 -0.45 23.73
C GLY A 36 10.96 -0.56 22.76
N LEU A 37 9.85 -1.19 23.11
CA LEU A 37 8.60 -1.14 22.33
C LEU A 37 7.91 0.21 22.57
N ASP A 38 7.73 0.99 21.50
CA ASP A 38 6.96 2.22 21.55
C ASP A 38 5.46 1.91 21.55
N LEU A 39 4.72 2.57 22.43
CA LEU A 39 3.26 2.50 22.53
C LEU A 39 2.64 3.83 22.11
N ILE A 40 1.59 3.75 21.30
CA ILE A 40 0.76 4.90 20.91
C ILE A 40 -0.68 4.51 21.23
N LEU A 41 -1.29 5.23 22.19
CA LEU A 41 -2.63 4.95 22.70
C LEU A 41 -3.58 6.04 22.25
N VAL A 42 -4.69 5.65 21.61
CA VAL A 42 -5.67 6.58 21.04
C VAL A 42 -7.03 6.30 21.70
N GLU A 43 -7.48 7.23 22.55
CA GLU A 43 -8.74 7.06 23.27
C GLU A 43 -9.94 7.42 22.37
N ASN A 44 -10.91 6.49 22.29
CA ASN A 44 -12.21 6.71 21.66
C ASN A 44 -13.25 5.81 22.32
N HIS A 45 -14.16 6.42 23.07
CA HIS A 45 -15.17 5.71 23.87
C HIS A 45 -16.55 5.62 23.20
N GLU A 46 -16.65 5.92 21.90
CA GLU A 46 -17.93 5.88 21.18
C GLU A 46 -18.48 4.46 21.01
N LEU A 47 -17.59 3.50 20.79
CA LEU A 47 -17.92 2.08 20.63
C LEU A 47 -17.03 1.23 21.54
N PRO A 48 -17.56 0.12 22.12
CA PRO A 48 -16.78 -0.77 22.98
C PRO A 48 -15.87 -1.71 22.19
N VAL A 49 -15.07 -1.14 21.26
CA VAL A 49 -14.16 -1.86 20.36
C VAL A 49 -12.74 -1.36 20.58
N VAL A 50 -11.78 -2.25 20.47
CA VAL A 50 -10.35 -1.93 20.52
C VAL A 50 -9.65 -2.49 19.30
N TYR A 51 -8.86 -1.63 18.66
CA TYR A 51 -7.98 -1.95 17.55
C TYR A 51 -6.53 -1.95 18.06
N MET A 52 -5.80 -3.01 17.76
CA MET A 52 -4.38 -3.13 18.07
C MET A 52 -3.63 -3.30 16.77
N ASN A 53 -2.58 -2.51 16.56
CA ASN A 53 -1.75 -2.57 15.36
C ASN A 53 -0.28 -2.53 15.76
N LEU A 54 0.39 -3.68 15.67
CA LEU A 54 1.81 -3.80 15.91
C LEU A 54 2.56 -3.76 14.58
N MET A 55 3.35 -2.72 14.38
CA MET A 55 4.20 -2.53 13.20
C MET A 55 5.64 -2.91 13.53
N VAL A 56 6.26 -3.71 12.66
CA VAL A 56 7.69 -4.08 12.74
C VAL A 56 8.39 -3.60 11.48
N ALA A 57 9.47 -2.84 11.59
CA ALA A 57 10.25 -2.33 10.45
C ALA A 57 11.12 -3.44 9.82
N ALA A 58 10.46 -4.49 9.32
CA ALA A 58 11.07 -5.72 8.82
C ALA A 58 10.28 -6.30 7.64
N GLY A 59 10.07 -5.51 6.59
CA GLY A 59 9.44 -5.97 5.35
C GLY A 59 10.40 -6.75 4.44
N SER A 60 9.92 -7.07 3.23
CA SER A 60 10.70 -7.85 2.25
C SER A 60 11.97 -7.15 1.77
N VAL A 61 12.13 -5.86 2.03
CA VAL A 61 13.39 -5.12 1.81
C VAL A 61 14.57 -5.70 2.60
N ARG A 62 14.28 -6.46 3.67
CA ARG A 62 15.27 -7.16 4.50
C ARG A 62 15.60 -8.57 3.99
N ASP A 63 14.93 -9.04 2.96
CA ASP A 63 15.20 -10.36 2.40
C ASP A 63 16.58 -10.38 1.74
N PRO A 64 17.42 -11.39 2.00
CA PRO A 64 18.61 -11.60 1.19
C PRO A 64 18.23 -11.83 -0.29
N VAL A 65 19.07 -11.40 -1.22
CA VAL A 65 18.80 -11.46 -2.68
C VAL A 65 18.31 -12.83 -3.16
N SER A 66 18.88 -13.91 -2.59
CA SER A 66 18.50 -15.29 -2.95
C SER A 66 17.33 -15.87 -2.14
N LYS A 67 16.74 -15.09 -1.22
CA LYS A 67 15.72 -15.55 -0.28
C LYS A 67 14.49 -14.64 -0.29
N GLY A 68 14.08 -14.18 -1.47
CA GLY A 68 12.86 -13.39 -1.62
C GLY A 68 11.67 -14.11 -1.02
N GLY A 69 10.83 -13.37 -0.26
CA GLY A 69 9.69 -13.93 0.45
C GLY A 69 9.96 -14.35 1.89
N LEU A 70 11.22 -14.25 2.39
CA LEU A 70 11.58 -14.68 3.74
C LEU A 70 10.83 -13.87 4.81
N ALA A 71 10.74 -12.55 4.68
CA ALA A 71 9.96 -11.70 5.58
C ALA A 71 8.49 -12.11 5.62
N GLY A 72 7.86 -12.26 4.46
CA GLY A 72 6.47 -12.68 4.33
C GLY A 72 6.22 -14.07 4.89
N PHE A 73 7.12 -15.00 4.63
CA PHE A 73 7.05 -16.36 5.16
C PHE A 73 7.18 -16.36 6.69
N THR A 74 8.20 -15.69 7.23
CA THR A 74 8.44 -15.61 8.68
C THR A 74 7.27 -14.98 9.41
N ALA A 75 6.75 -13.86 8.92
CA ALA A 75 5.61 -13.19 9.53
C ALA A 75 4.36 -14.08 9.59
N ASN A 76 4.04 -14.78 8.50
CA ASN A 76 2.90 -15.68 8.48
C ASN A 76 3.08 -16.91 9.39
N MET A 77 4.32 -17.32 9.61
CA MET A 77 4.62 -18.42 10.56
C MET A 77 4.35 -18.04 12.02
N LEU A 78 4.34 -16.74 12.39
CA LEU A 78 4.03 -16.30 13.77
C LEU A 78 2.67 -16.83 14.26
N LYS A 79 1.65 -16.84 13.39
CA LYS A 79 0.31 -17.36 13.74
C LYS A 79 0.12 -18.87 13.51
N LYS A 80 1.20 -19.59 13.15
CA LYS A 80 1.13 -21.06 12.91
C LYS A 80 1.48 -21.90 14.14
N GLY A 81 1.59 -21.26 15.28
CA GLY A 81 1.77 -21.87 16.60
C GLY A 81 2.84 -21.20 17.41
N THR A 82 2.68 -21.30 18.73
CA THR A 82 3.62 -20.85 19.76
C THR A 82 4.05 -22.04 20.61
N ALA A 83 4.89 -21.80 21.60
CA ALA A 83 5.26 -22.82 22.56
C ALA A 83 4.05 -23.38 23.38
N SER A 84 2.95 -22.61 23.47
CA SER A 84 1.78 -22.94 24.29
C SER A 84 0.47 -23.12 23.53
N ARG A 85 0.43 -22.67 22.24
CA ARG A 85 -0.77 -22.67 21.40
C ARG A 85 -0.48 -23.28 20.05
N SER A 86 -1.34 -24.14 19.56
CA SER A 86 -1.35 -24.54 18.14
C SER A 86 -1.93 -23.41 17.26
N ALA A 87 -1.80 -23.53 15.94
CA ALA A 87 -2.45 -22.62 14.99
C ALA A 87 -3.98 -22.59 15.17
N ASN A 88 -4.58 -23.77 15.48
CA ASN A 88 -6.02 -23.88 15.70
C ASN A 88 -6.45 -23.24 17.02
N ASP A 89 -5.62 -23.31 18.07
CA ASP A 89 -5.91 -22.65 19.35
C ASP A 89 -5.90 -21.13 19.17
N ILE A 90 -4.90 -20.59 18.46
CA ILE A 90 -4.82 -19.15 18.16
C ILE A 90 -6.07 -18.68 17.39
N ALA A 91 -6.43 -19.40 16.34
CA ALA A 91 -7.62 -19.05 15.54
C ALA A 91 -8.90 -19.20 16.38
N GLY A 92 -9.03 -20.32 17.12
CA GLY A 92 -10.21 -20.60 17.94
C GLY A 92 -10.42 -19.62 19.09
N GLU A 93 -9.35 -19.17 19.78
CA GLU A 93 -9.44 -18.16 20.84
C GLU A 93 -9.92 -16.79 20.28
N ILE A 94 -9.47 -16.39 19.10
CA ILE A 94 -9.90 -15.16 18.43
C ILE A 94 -11.35 -15.27 17.94
N ASP A 95 -11.69 -16.37 17.28
CA ASP A 95 -13.05 -16.62 16.76
C ASP A 95 -14.07 -16.70 17.88
N PHE A 96 -13.71 -17.34 19.02
CA PHE A 96 -14.60 -17.47 20.20
C PHE A 96 -15.03 -16.11 20.77
N VAL A 97 -14.16 -15.11 20.71
CA VAL A 97 -14.47 -13.76 21.17
C VAL A 97 -15.02 -12.84 20.06
N GLY A 98 -15.23 -13.36 18.85
CA GLY A 98 -15.68 -12.60 17.70
C GLY A 98 -14.67 -11.56 17.24
N GLY A 99 -13.38 -11.79 17.52
CA GLY A 99 -12.29 -10.92 17.13
C GLY A 99 -11.76 -11.20 15.73
N LYS A 100 -10.80 -10.37 15.31
CA LYS A 100 -10.02 -10.58 14.08
C LYS A 100 -8.54 -10.48 14.43
N LEU A 101 -7.72 -11.30 13.77
CA LEU A 101 -6.25 -11.22 13.81
C LEU A 101 -5.69 -11.42 12.42
N GLU A 102 -5.06 -10.37 11.90
CA GLU A 102 -4.47 -10.38 10.57
C GLU A 102 -2.97 -10.10 10.65
N ILE A 103 -2.19 -10.76 9.79
CA ILE A 103 -0.77 -10.46 9.60
C ILE A 103 -0.59 -10.16 8.13
N SER A 104 -0.11 -8.96 7.83
CA SER A 104 0.24 -8.52 6.51
C SER A 104 1.72 -8.12 6.43
N VAL A 105 2.28 -8.22 5.23
CA VAL A 105 3.67 -7.86 4.97
C VAL A 105 3.73 -7.08 3.67
N ASN A 106 4.46 -5.99 3.69
CA ASN A 106 4.78 -5.23 2.51
C ASN A 106 6.31 -5.14 2.32
N ARG A 107 6.76 -4.27 1.44
CA ARG A 107 8.19 -4.10 1.18
C ARG A 107 8.97 -3.64 2.41
N ASP A 108 8.37 -2.83 3.27
CA ASP A 108 9.06 -2.11 4.35
C ASP A 108 8.75 -2.66 5.74
N ALA A 109 7.54 -3.21 5.95
CA ALA A 109 7.04 -3.58 7.26
C ALA A 109 6.29 -4.91 7.30
N ILE A 110 6.24 -5.49 8.51
CA ILE A 110 5.26 -6.48 8.96
C ILE A 110 4.26 -5.76 9.83
N GLU A 111 2.98 -6.02 9.59
CA GLU A 111 1.86 -5.48 10.35
C GLU A 111 1.06 -6.62 10.96
N ILE A 112 0.82 -6.55 12.27
CA ILE A 112 -0.05 -7.46 13.01
C ILE A 112 -1.22 -6.64 13.56
N ALA A 113 -2.39 -6.82 12.97
CA ALA A 113 -3.60 -6.10 13.33
C ALA A 113 -4.60 -7.01 14.04
N ALA A 114 -5.19 -6.53 15.13
CA ALA A 114 -6.29 -7.20 15.81
C ALA A 114 -7.43 -6.24 16.12
N GLU A 115 -8.66 -6.74 16.00
CA GLU A 115 -9.90 -6.04 16.33
C GLU A 115 -10.69 -6.90 17.31
N LEU A 116 -11.06 -6.33 18.47
CA LEU A 116 -11.78 -7.04 19.53
C LEU A 116 -12.76 -6.10 20.24
N LEU A 117 -13.78 -6.68 20.87
CA LEU A 117 -14.55 -5.92 21.85
C LEU A 117 -13.67 -5.62 23.08
N LYS A 118 -13.85 -4.43 23.69
CA LYS A 118 -13.14 -4.02 24.92
C LYS A 118 -13.06 -5.10 25.99
N LYS A 119 -14.17 -5.78 26.28
CA LYS A 119 -14.22 -6.85 27.30
C LYS A 119 -13.31 -8.05 27.04
N HIS A 120 -12.78 -8.17 25.82
CA HIS A 120 -11.90 -9.25 25.37
C HIS A 120 -10.47 -8.78 25.03
N ILE A 121 -10.12 -7.55 25.40
CA ILE A 121 -8.81 -6.97 25.09
C ILE A 121 -7.65 -7.83 25.62
N ASP A 122 -7.82 -8.44 26.78
CA ASP A 122 -6.79 -9.29 27.40
C ASP A 122 -6.48 -10.54 26.54
N VAL A 123 -7.47 -11.05 25.77
CA VAL A 123 -7.26 -12.15 24.80
C VAL A 123 -6.35 -11.66 23.68
N GLY A 124 -6.64 -10.50 23.10
CA GLY A 124 -5.80 -9.90 22.05
C GLY A 124 -4.36 -9.66 22.51
N ILE A 125 -4.19 -9.05 23.68
CA ILE A 125 -2.86 -8.80 24.27
C ILE A 125 -2.11 -10.13 24.49
N SER A 126 -2.79 -11.14 25.03
CA SER A 126 -2.18 -12.46 25.30
C SER A 126 -1.72 -13.13 24.00
N ILE A 127 -2.55 -13.11 22.95
CA ILE A 127 -2.23 -13.76 21.68
C ILE A 127 -1.10 -13.02 20.96
N ILE A 128 -1.22 -11.68 20.81
CA ILE A 128 -0.20 -10.89 20.12
C ILE A 128 1.15 -11.03 20.83
N SER A 129 1.18 -10.91 22.16
CA SER A 129 2.44 -11.07 22.91
C SER A 129 3.02 -12.48 22.78
N ASP A 130 2.19 -13.52 22.77
CA ASP A 130 2.66 -14.90 22.66
C ASP A 130 3.24 -15.21 21.27
N ILE A 131 2.57 -14.81 20.18
CA ILE A 131 3.08 -15.00 18.81
C ILE A 131 4.36 -14.20 18.56
N MET A 132 4.55 -13.06 19.24
CA MET A 132 5.75 -12.23 19.11
C MET A 132 6.91 -12.72 19.96
N ILE A 133 6.66 -13.40 21.09
CA ILE A 133 7.69 -13.81 22.04
C ILE A 133 8.09 -15.28 21.88
N ASN A 134 7.12 -16.16 21.63
CA ASN A 134 7.27 -17.59 21.71
C ASN A 134 6.89 -18.36 20.44
N PRO A 135 7.12 -17.83 19.21
CA PRO A 135 6.74 -18.56 18.00
C PRO A 135 7.46 -19.92 17.93
N ALA A 136 6.74 -20.98 17.59
CA ALA A 136 7.28 -22.32 17.55
C ALA A 136 8.14 -22.61 16.31
N PHE A 137 7.80 -22.03 15.17
CA PHE A 137 8.38 -22.34 13.86
C PHE A 137 8.51 -23.85 13.64
N ASP A 138 7.41 -24.58 13.87
CA ASP A 138 7.34 -26.02 13.71
C ASP A 138 7.60 -26.42 12.25
N SER A 139 8.44 -27.45 12.08
CA SER A 139 8.86 -27.88 10.73
C SER A 139 7.68 -28.40 9.89
N SER A 140 6.69 -29.06 10.51
CA SER A 140 5.51 -29.54 9.79
C SER A 140 4.62 -28.40 9.29
N GLU A 141 4.46 -27.34 10.12
CA GLU A 141 3.74 -26.14 9.75
C GLU A 141 4.48 -25.33 8.67
N ILE A 142 5.82 -25.25 8.75
CA ILE A 142 6.65 -24.65 7.70
C ILE A 142 6.40 -25.35 6.35
N GLU A 143 6.44 -26.68 6.31
CA GLU A 143 6.23 -27.43 5.07
C GLU A 143 4.77 -27.32 4.57
N ARG A 144 3.80 -27.29 5.48
CA ARG A 144 2.40 -27.07 5.12
C ARG A 144 2.19 -25.69 4.51
N TYR A 145 2.75 -24.65 5.12
CA TYR A 145 2.66 -23.27 4.65
C TYR A 145 3.44 -23.08 3.34
N ARG A 146 4.64 -23.69 3.19
CA ARG A 146 5.40 -23.69 1.94
C ARG A 146 4.57 -24.20 0.77
N LYS A 147 3.89 -25.35 0.92
CA LYS A 147 3.01 -25.89 -0.11
C LYS A 147 1.89 -24.91 -0.47
N GLN A 148 1.31 -24.25 0.53
CA GLN A 148 0.27 -23.24 0.31
C GLN A 148 0.80 -22.05 -0.51
N VAL A 149 1.98 -21.52 -0.16
CA VAL A 149 2.60 -20.38 -0.87
C VAL A 149 2.96 -20.77 -2.30
N LEU A 150 3.59 -21.94 -2.50
CA LEU A 150 3.95 -22.43 -3.83
C LEU A 150 2.72 -22.65 -4.73
N ASN A 151 1.63 -23.17 -4.19
CA ASN A 151 0.36 -23.28 -4.91
C ASN A 151 -0.21 -21.89 -5.27
N GLY A 152 -0.15 -20.94 -4.35
CA GLY A 152 -0.55 -19.55 -4.60
C GLY A 152 0.28 -18.88 -5.70
N ILE A 153 1.59 -19.13 -5.72
CA ILE A 153 2.49 -18.66 -6.79
C ILE A 153 2.11 -19.28 -8.13
N LEU A 154 1.83 -20.59 -8.16
CA LEU A 154 1.40 -21.24 -9.39
C LEU A 154 0.07 -20.67 -9.92
N GLN A 155 -0.93 -20.52 -9.04
CA GLN A 155 -2.22 -19.94 -9.42
C GLN A 155 -2.10 -18.49 -9.92
N SER A 156 -1.16 -17.72 -9.38
CA SER A 156 -0.96 -16.32 -9.80
C SER A 156 -0.44 -16.20 -11.24
N LYS A 157 0.14 -17.26 -11.82
CA LYS A 157 0.51 -17.30 -13.25
C LYS A 157 -0.71 -17.29 -14.19
N GLU A 158 -1.91 -17.49 -13.66
CA GLU A 158 -3.15 -17.30 -14.42
C GLU A 158 -3.67 -15.86 -14.43
N ASN A 159 -3.10 -15.00 -13.58
CA ASN A 159 -3.52 -13.60 -13.47
C ASN A 159 -2.54 -12.67 -14.21
N PRO A 160 -2.90 -12.17 -15.41
CA PRO A 160 -2.01 -11.32 -16.21
C PRO A 160 -1.58 -10.04 -15.52
N TYR A 161 -2.44 -9.45 -14.68
CA TYR A 161 -2.07 -8.26 -13.89
C TYR A 161 -0.94 -8.55 -12.91
N VAL A 162 -1.00 -9.68 -12.19
CA VAL A 162 0.06 -10.07 -11.23
C VAL A 162 1.37 -10.32 -11.96
N ILE A 163 1.32 -11.07 -13.09
CA ILE A 163 2.48 -11.33 -13.93
C ILE A 163 3.11 -10.01 -14.39
N CYS A 164 2.27 -9.10 -14.92
CA CYS A 164 2.71 -7.81 -15.43
C CYS A 164 3.35 -6.96 -14.33
N SER A 165 2.70 -6.84 -13.16
CA SER A 165 3.17 -6.05 -12.03
C SER A 165 4.49 -6.56 -11.45
N GLU A 166 4.65 -7.86 -11.27
CA GLU A 166 5.89 -8.45 -10.75
C GLU A 166 7.06 -8.25 -11.72
N ASN A 167 6.82 -8.44 -13.01
CA ASN A 167 7.86 -8.28 -14.03
C ASN A 167 8.18 -6.81 -14.33
N PHE A 168 7.19 -5.91 -14.22
CA PHE A 168 7.44 -4.48 -14.21
C PHE A 168 8.39 -4.08 -13.07
N ASN A 169 8.16 -4.57 -11.85
CA ASN A 169 9.03 -4.29 -10.72
C ASN A 169 10.43 -4.86 -10.93
N ARG A 170 10.56 -6.11 -11.43
CA ARG A 170 11.87 -6.69 -11.76
C ARG A 170 12.63 -5.86 -12.78
N LEU A 171 11.95 -5.38 -13.81
CA LEU A 171 12.56 -4.57 -14.86
C LEU A 171 12.93 -3.16 -14.38
N LEU A 172 12.09 -2.54 -13.52
CA LEU A 172 12.31 -1.21 -12.97
C LEU A 172 13.44 -1.22 -11.93
N PHE A 173 13.39 -2.16 -10.98
CA PHE A 173 14.28 -2.18 -9.82
C PHE A 173 15.57 -2.99 -10.00
N GLY A 174 15.63 -3.91 -10.98
CA GLY A 174 16.83 -4.71 -11.27
C GLY A 174 17.28 -5.55 -10.07
N GLN A 175 18.43 -5.22 -9.49
CA GLN A 175 19.00 -5.93 -8.34
C GLN A 175 18.58 -5.35 -6.98
N HIS A 176 17.77 -4.30 -6.98
CA HIS A 176 17.26 -3.70 -5.75
C HIS A 176 16.26 -4.66 -5.06
N PRO A 177 16.20 -4.71 -3.71
CA PRO A 177 15.26 -5.59 -3.01
C PRO A 177 13.78 -5.39 -3.37
N TYR A 178 13.38 -4.22 -3.86
CA TYR A 178 12.01 -4.00 -4.33
C TYR A 178 11.67 -4.70 -5.65
N ALA A 179 12.65 -5.32 -6.32
CA ALA A 179 12.44 -6.06 -7.55
C ALA A 179 11.69 -7.38 -7.34
N HIS A 180 11.90 -8.05 -6.19
CA HIS A 180 11.25 -9.35 -5.95
C HIS A 180 9.85 -9.18 -5.31
N PRO A 181 8.92 -10.10 -5.62
CA PRO A 181 7.62 -10.12 -4.96
C PRO A 181 7.75 -10.32 -3.44
N VAL A 182 6.94 -9.63 -2.65
CA VAL A 182 6.91 -9.77 -1.17
C VAL A 182 6.67 -11.22 -0.72
N ARG A 183 5.92 -11.99 -1.52
CA ARG A 183 5.66 -13.42 -1.26
C ARG A 183 6.81 -14.33 -1.69
N GLY A 184 7.85 -13.79 -2.35
CA GLY A 184 8.89 -14.55 -3.01
C GLY A 184 8.45 -15.16 -4.35
N ASP A 185 9.35 -15.91 -4.96
CA ASP A 185 9.10 -16.73 -6.13
C ASP A 185 9.25 -18.22 -5.80
N ARG A 186 9.02 -19.07 -6.82
CA ARG A 186 9.04 -20.52 -6.65
C ARG A 186 10.38 -21.05 -6.13
N GLU A 187 11.47 -20.53 -6.67
CA GLU A 187 12.82 -21.00 -6.35
C GLU A 187 13.22 -20.56 -4.94
N SER A 188 13.06 -19.27 -4.63
CA SER A 188 13.41 -18.70 -3.32
C SER A 188 12.58 -19.36 -2.20
N VAL A 189 11.25 -19.48 -2.35
CA VAL A 189 10.36 -20.07 -1.35
C VAL A 189 10.63 -21.56 -1.14
N ALA A 190 10.94 -22.30 -2.21
CA ALA A 190 11.31 -23.73 -2.09
C ALA A 190 12.61 -23.93 -1.30
N GLY A 191 13.55 -22.98 -1.41
CA GLY A 191 14.85 -23.02 -0.74
C GLY A 191 14.90 -22.48 0.69
N LEU A 192 13.82 -21.84 1.21
CA LEU A 192 13.78 -21.31 2.58
C LEU A 192 13.92 -22.45 3.60
N THR A 193 14.79 -22.28 4.56
CA THR A 193 14.99 -23.23 5.66
C THR A 193 14.36 -22.72 6.96
N ARG A 194 14.18 -23.61 7.94
CA ARG A 194 13.77 -23.20 9.29
C ARG A 194 14.76 -22.23 9.92
N ASP A 195 16.06 -22.44 9.69
CA ASP A 195 17.11 -21.59 10.24
C ASP A 195 17.08 -20.18 9.63
N ASP A 196 16.70 -20.03 8.36
CA ASP A 196 16.45 -18.73 7.74
C ASP A 196 15.32 -17.98 8.43
N ILE A 197 14.19 -18.67 8.67
CA ILE A 197 13.01 -18.11 9.33
C ILE A 197 13.35 -17.68 10.77
N VAL A 198 13.99 -18.55 11.53
CA VAL A 198 14.42 -18.26 12.90
C VAL A 198 15.43 -17.13 12.92
N GLY A 199 16.38 -17.13 11.98
CA GLY A 199 17.38 -16.06 11.83
C GLY A 199 16.75 -14.72 11.52
N PHE A 200 15.80 -14.66 10.58
CA PHE A 200 15.06 -13.43 10.26
C PHE A 200 14.29 -12.90 11.48
N TYR A 201 13.55 -13.76 12.15
CA TYR A 201 12.84 -13.41 13.38
C TYR A 201 13.81 -12.88 14.45
N ALA A 202 14.91 -13.57 14.68
CA ALA A 202 15.89 -13.21 15.71
C ALA A 202 16.60 -11.87 15.43
N ASN A 203 16.75 -11.50 14.16
CA ASN A 203 17.46 -10.28 13.79
C ASN A 203 16.53 -9.06 13.70
N TYR A 204 15.29 -9.22 13.25
CA TYR A 204 14.47 -8.08 12.86
C TYR A 204 13.14 -7.95 13.62
N ILE A 205 12.54 -9.04 14.09
CA ILE A 205 11.25 -8.98 14.82
C ILE A 205 11.54 -8.75 16.30
N ARG A 206 11.78 -7.48 16.64
CA ARG A 206 12.24 -7.03 17.95
C ARG A 206 11.44 -5.83 18.47
N PRO A 207 11.25 -5.69 19.80
CA PRO A 207 10.47 -4.59 20.36
C PRO A 207 11.01 -3.22 19.98
N ASN A 208 12.34 -3.04 20.00
CA ASN A 208 13.01 -1.81 19.62
C ASN A 208 13.13 -1.57 18.10
N ASN A 209 12.49 -2.40 17.28
CA ASN A 209 12.27 -2.23 15.84
C ASN A 209 10.77 -2.18 15.54
N SER A 210 9.96 -1.92 16.56
CA SER A 210 8.50 -2.02 16.47
C SER A 210 7.82 -0.92 17.27
N PHE A 211 6.60 -0.61 16.88
CA PHE A 211 5.69 0.18 17.70
C PHE A 211 4.29 -0.47 17.70
N LEU A 212 3.55 -0.30 18.80
CA LEU A 212 2.19 -0.81 18.96
C LEU A 212 1.23 0.35 19.14
N ILE A 213 0.25 0.45 18.24
CA ILE A 213 -0.88 1.37 18.39
C ILE A 213 -2.05 0.59 19.00
N VAL A 214 -2.67 1.14 20.03
CA VAL A 214 -3.92 0.63 20.59
C VAL A 214 -4.94 1.77 20.57
N ALA A 215 -6.03 1.58 19.85
CA ALA A 215 -7.06 2.61 19.68
C ALA A 215 -8.45 2.08 20.01
N GLY A 216 -9.29 2.90 20.58
CA GLY A 216 -10.68 2.57 20.90
C GLY A 216 -11.03 2.83 22.36
N ASP A 217 -11.97 2.05 22.90
CA ASP A 217 -12.43 2.21 24.27
C ASP A 217 -11.41 1.66 25.27
N ILE A 218 -10.36 2.42 25.49
CA ILE A 218 -9.23 2.14 26.39
C ILE A 218 -9.00 3.28 27.36
N ASP A 219 -8.38 2.96 28.50
CA ASP A 219 -7.80 3.90 29.44
C ASP A 219 -6.28 3.65 29.47
N PRO A 220 -5.43 4.65 29.14
CA PRO A 220 -3.97 4.49 29.18
C PRO A 220 -3.43 3.97 30.52
N ASP A 221 -3.98 4.43 31.65
CA ASP A 221 -3.53 4.02 32.98
C ASP A 221 -3.82 2.53 33.26
N ASP A 222 -4.87 1.97 32.65
CA ASP A 222 -5.21 0.55 32.76
C ASP A 222 -4.44 -0.32 31.76
N ILE A 223 -4.22 0.17 30.52
CA ILE A 223 -3.70 -0.65 29.44
C ILE A 223 -2.17 -0.73 29.45
N ILE A 224 -1.45 0.34 29.80
CA ILE A 224 0.02 0.37 29.80
C ILE A 224 0.60 -0.73 30.73
N PRO A 225 0.16 -0.90 31.98
CA PRO A 225 0.69 -1.95 32.84
C PRO A 225 0.43 -3.37 32.31
N LYS A 226 -0.69 -3.59 31.62
CA LYS A 226 -1.01 -4.87 30.98
C LYS A 226 -0.07 -5.16 29.81
N LEU A 227 0.18 -4.19 28.96
CA LEU A 227 1.10 -4.29 27.83
C LEU A 227 2.55 -4.49 28.33
N GLU A 228 2.98 -3.73 29.33
CA GLU A 228 4.30 -3.89 29.92
C GLU A 228 4.52 -5.31 30.44
N LYS A 229 3.56 -5.84 31.21
CA LYS A 229 3.59 -7.21 31.72
C LYS A 229 3.63 -8.24 30.58
N ALA A 230 2.78 -8.08 29.56
CA ALA A 230 2.65 -9.02 28.47
C ALA A 230 3.91 -9.09 27.60
N PHE A 231 4.50 -7.93 27.27
CA PHE A 231 5.68 -7.83 26.41
C PHE A 231 7.02 -7.84 27.18
N SER A 232 7.04 -7.94 28.50
CA SER A 232 8.27 -7.87 29.32
C SER A 232 9.37 -8.88 28.92
N ARG A 233 8.99 -10.03 28.38
CA ARG A 233 9.93 -11.08 27.94
C ARG A 233 10.37 -10.93 26.49
N TRP A 234 9.79 -10.02 25.71
CA TRP A 234 10.24 -9.75 24.35
C TRP A 234 11.52 -8.95 24.39
N LYS A 235 12.63 -9.61 24.01
CA LYS A 235 13.97 -9.05 24.19
C LYS A 235 14.37 -8.16 23.03
N ARG A 236 14.88 -6.96 23.36
CA ARG A 236 15.53 -6.08 22.39
C ARG A 236 16.82 -6.71 21.83
N ASN A 237 17.21 -6.29 20.64
CA ASN A 237 18.47 -6.63 20.02
C ASN A 237 18.95 -5.46 19.16
N ASP A 238 20.23 -5.42 18.81
CA ASP A 238 20.75 -4.47 17.85
C ASP A 238 20.21 -4.80 16.46
N ILE A 239 19.64 -3.80 15.79
CA ILE A 239 19.09 -3.93 14.46
C ILE A 239 20.14 -3.48 13.45
N THR A 240 20.50 -4.35 12.53
CA THR A 240 21.43 -3.99 11.43
C THR A 240 20.77 -2.88 10.58
N PRO A 241 21.43 -1.72 10.45
CA PRO A 241 20.90 -0.65 9.59
C PRO A 241 20.66 -1.13 8.16
N LEU A 242 19.63 -0.60 7.53
CA LEU A 242 19.33 -0.89 6.13
C LEU A 242 20.10 0.10 5.25
N PHE A 243 21.07 -0.40 4.49
CA PHE A 243 21.82 0.40 3.51
C PHE A 243 21.41 -0.03 2.10
N ILE A 244 20.50 0.70 1.50
CA ILE A 244 20.04 0.45 0.12
C ILE A 244 20.08 1.77 -0.63
N THR A 245 20.64 1.72 -1.83
CA THR A 245 20.70 2.88 -2.73
C THR A 245 19.48 2.88 -3.65
N THR A 246 18.89 4.04 -3.86
CA THR A 246 17.86 4.21 -4.89
C THR A 246 18.44 3.88 -6.27
N PRO A 247 17.81 3.05 -7.08
CA PRO A 247 18.26 2.78 -8.44
C PRO A 247 18.23 4.04 -9.30
N ALA A 248 19.07 4.05 -10.36
CA ALA A 248 19.03 5.13 -11.35
C ALA A 248 17.75 5.06 -12.19
N PHE A 249 17.26 6.24 -12.59
CA PHE A 249 16.14 6.32 -13.53
C PHE A 249 16.43 5.52 -14.81
N PRO A 250 15.39 4.93 -15.45
CA PRO A 250 15.55 4.26 -16.72
C PRO A 250 16.22 5.19 -17.77
N ASP A 251 17.07 4.63 -18.59
CA ASP A 251 17.67 5.30 -19.76
C ASP A 251 17.04 4.67 -21.00
N GLY A 252 16.26 5.47 -21.73
CA GLY A 252 15.44 5.02 -22.84
C GLY A 252 14.25 4.15 -22.44
N ARG A 253 13.44 3.80 -23.44
CA ARG A 253 12.29 2.90 -23.25
C ARG A 253 12.75 1.45 -23.21
N LYS A 254 12.37 0.74 -22.15
CA LYS A 254 12.61 -0.70 -21.98
C LYS A 254 11.28 -1.43 -22.03
N ILE A 255 11.06 -2.26 -23.05
CA ILE A 255 9.78 -2.93 -23.27
C ILE A 255 9.96 -4.43 -23.11
N LEU A 256 9.27 -5.00 -22.12
CA LEU A 256 9.16 -6.43 -21.88
C LEU A 256 7.77 -6.91 -22.32
N LEU A 257 7.73 -7.79 -23.30
CA LEU A 257 6.53 -8.50 -23.74
C LEU A 257 6.57 -9.92 -23.21
N ILE A 258 5.60 -10.28 -22.38
CA ILE A 258 5.40 -11.65 -21.90
C ILE A 258 4.36 -12.29 -22.80
N ASP A 259 4.81 -13.28 -23.54
CA ASP A 259 3.97 -13.99 -24.51
C ASP A 259 3.04 -14.97 -23.81
N LYS A 260 1.75 -14.69 -23.91
CA LYS A 260 0.63 -15.54 -23.48
C LYS A 260 -0.27 -15.77 -24.70
N PRO A 261 -0.05 -16.86 -25.48
CA PRO A 261 -0.68 -17.05 -26.79
C PRO A 261 -2.21 -17.10 -26.80
N ASP A 262 -2.81 -17.46 -25.66
CA ASP A 262 -4.27 -17.52 -25.47
C ASP A 262 -4.87 -16.18 -24.94
N ALA A 263 -4.05 -15.15 -24.75
CA ALA A 263 -4.55 -13.87 -24.27
C ALA A 263 -5.31 -13.13 -25.38
N THR A 264 -6.56 -12.77 -25.10
CA THR A 264 -7.41 -11.93 -25.96
C THR A 264 -7.31 -10.46 -25.64
N GLN A 265 -6.70 -10.14 -24.48
CA GLN A 265 -6.46 -8.80 -24.01
C GLN A 265 -5.00 -8.61 -23.59
N SER A 266 -4.47 -7.42 -23.82
CA SER A 266 -3.19 -6.98 -23.30
C SER A 266 -3.36 -6.39 -21.91
N HIS A 267 -2.58 -6.86 -20.94
CA HIS A 267 -2.39 -6.20 -19.65
C HIS A 267 -1.09 -5.40 -19.72
N ILE A 268 -1.16 -4.13 -19.38
CA ILE A 268 -0.10 -3.17 -19.62
C ILE A 268 0.21 -2.41 -18.34
N ILE A 269 1.47 -2.39 -17.94
CA ILE A 269 1.99 -1.51 -16.91
C ILE A 269 3.20 -0.78 -17.48
N PHE A 270 3.22 0.54 -17.38
CA PHE A 270 4.38 1.33 -17.79
C PHE A 270 4.59 2.55 -16.89
N GLY A 271 5.84 2.89 -16.65
CA GLY A 271 6.18 3.97 -15.74
C GLY A 271 7.66 4.03 -15.41
N SER A 272 7.97 4.74 -14.34
CA SER A 272 9.32 4.94 -13.81
C SER A 272 9.28 4.99 -12.28
N PHE A 273 10.33 5.53 -11.64
CA PHE A 273 10.32 5.74 -10.20
C PHE A 273 9.38 6.87 -9.80
N GLY A 274 8.74 6.70 -8.65
CA GLY A 274 7.89 7.68 -8.02
C GLY A 274 8.58 8.47 -6.92
N ILE A 275 7.80 8.91 -5.95
CA ILE A 275 8.27 9.67 -4.79
C ILE A 275 7.93 8.96 -3.49
N THR A 276 8.66 9.32 -2.43
CA THR A 276 8.33 8.93 -1.06
C THR A 276 7.31 9.90 -0.45
N ARG A 277 6.74 9.52 0.70
CA ARG A 277 5.83 10.42 1.45
C ARG A 277 6.52 11.62 2.07
N GLN A 278 7.82 11.54 2.31
CA GLN A 278 8.64 12.64 2.83
C GLN A 278 9.09 13.63 1.76
N SER A 279 8.80 13.35 0.47
CA SER A 279 9.17 14.23 -0.63
C SER A 279 8.50 15.60 -0.50
N GLU A 280 9.25 16.67 -0.80
CA GLU A 280 8.69 18.03 -0.94
C GLU A 280 7.60 18.12 -2.02
N TYR A 281 7.61 17.17 -2.98
CA TYR A 281 6.61 17.05 -4.04
C TYR A 281 5.34 16.31 -3.61
N TYR A 282 5.22 15.82 -2.37
CA TYR A 282 4.15 14.93 -1.97
C TYR A 282 2.74 15.51 -2.22
N TYR A 283 2.45 16.69 -1.70
CA TYR A 283 1.13 17.33 -1.86
C TYR A 283 0.87 17.76 -3.32
N PRO A 284 1.82 18.42 -4.02
CA PRO A 284 1.68 18.66 -5.46
C PRO A 284 1.45 17.39 -6.29
N PHE A 285 2.12 16.30 -5.92
CA PHE A 285 1.95 15.00 -6.56
C PHE A 285 0.54 14.45 -6.37
N LEU A 286 -0.01 14.52 -5.18
CA LEU A 286 -1.38 14.05 -4.94
C LEU A 286 -2.38 14.76 -5.86
N VAL A 287 -2.28 16.09 -5.96
CA VAL A 287 -3.15 16.91 -6.82
C VAL A 287 -2.92 16.58 -8.30
N MET A 288 -1.65 16.49 -8.73
CA MET A 288 -1.28 16.09 -10.11
C MET A 288 -1.86 14.72 -10.46
N ASN A 289 -1.65 13.73 -9.58
CA ASN A 289 -2.01 12.34 -9.84
C ASN A 289 -3.54 12.15 -9.86
N TYR A 290 -4.28 12.90 -9.04
CA TYR A 290 -5.74 12.94 -9.10
C TYR A 290 -6.25 13.37 -10.48
N VAL A 291 -5.69 14.44 -11.03
CA VAL A 291 -6.04 14.95 -12.37
C VAL A 291 -5.63 13.97 -13.46
N LEU A 292 -4.44 13.35 -13.32
CA LEU A 292 -3.90 12.46 -14.35
C LEU A 292 -4.67 11.15 -14.44
N GLY A 293 -4.77 10.39 -13.32
CA GLY A 293 -5.30 9.02 -13.39
C GLY A 293 -5.62 8.33 -12.06
N ALA A 294 -5.39 8.97 -10.89
CA ALA A 294 -5.62 8.32 -9.60
C ALA A 294 -6.95 8.68 -8.93
N GLY A 295 -7.72 9.60 -9.52
CA GLY A 295 -9.01 9.99 -8.95
C GLY A 295 -9.98 8.81 -8.83
N VAL A 296 -10.65 8.70 -7.70
CA VAL A 296 -11.72 7.67 -7.46
C VAL A 296 -12.95 7.87 -8.34
N SER A 297 -13.09 9.03 -8.95
CA SER A 297 -14.14 9.31 -9.93
C SER A 297 -13.60 9.02 -11.34
N PHE A 298 -14.48 8.60 -12.22
CA PHE A 298 -14.17 8.40 -13.65
C PHE A 298 -13.83 9.71 -14.40
N VAL A 299 -13.53 10.80 -13.69
CA VAL A 299 -13.33 12.16 -14.24
C VAL A 299 -11.86 12.56 -14.10
N ASN A 300 -10.94 11.73 -14.56
CA ASN A 300 -9.54 12.10 -14.74
C ASN A 300 -9.16 12.03 -16.22
N ARG A 301 -8.02 12.62 -16.59
CA ARG A 301 -7.62 12.74 -18.01
C ARG A 301 -7.50 11.39 -18.70
N LEU A 302 -6.88 10.40 -18.07
CA LEU A 302 -6.68 9.06 -18.63
C LEU A 302 -8.03 8.35 -18.86
N MET A 303 -8.91 8.34 -17.86
CA MET A 303 -10.24 7.73 -18.00
C MET A 303 -11.06 8.41 -19.09
N THR A 304 -11.07 9.74 -19.12
CA THR A 304 -11.83 10.51 -20.11
C THR A 304 -11.37 10.23 -21.54
N GLU A 305 -10.05 10.22 -21.79
CA GLU A 305 -9.55 10.12 -23.17
C GLU A 305 -9.45 8.66 -23.64
N VAL A 306 -9.00 7.73 -22.78
CA VAL A 306 -8.76 6.35 -23.21
C VAL A 306 -10.03 5.49 -23.10
N ARG A 307 -10.83 5.68 -22.03
CA ARG A 307 -12.06 4.94 -21.81
C ARG A 307 -13.26 5.61 -22.46
N ASP A 308 -13.62 6.83 -22.02
CA ASP A 308 -14.93 7.41 -22.38
C ASP A 308 -14.95 7.85 -23.85
N LYS A 309 -13.90 8.50 -24.33
CA LYS A 309 -13.83 8.92 -25.74
C LYS A 309 -13.22 7.85 -26.65
N GLY A 310 -12.22 7.13 -26.16
CA GLY A 310 -11.51 6.12 -26.94
C GLY A 310 -12.23 4.77 -27.02
N GLY A 311 -13.01 4.40 -25.98
CA GLY A 311 -13.65 3.09 -25.89
C GLY A 311 -12.64 1.94 -25.81
N LEU A 312 -11.38 2.22 -25.40
CA LEU A 312 -10.29 1.26 -25.51
C LEU A 312 -10.09 0.39 -24.28
N THR A 313 -10.59 0.82 -23.13
CA THR A 313 -10.40 0.10 -21.86
C THR A 313 -11.60 0.26 -20.94
N TYR A 314 -11.75 -0.65 -19.99
CA TYR A 314 -12.68 -0.49 -18.87
C TYR A 314 -12.09 0.36 -17.75
N ASP A 315 -10.78 0.20 -17.46
CA ASP A 315 -10.06 0.92 -16.41
C ASP A 315 -8.65 1.30 -16.86
N ILE A 316 -8.27 2.52 -16.58
CA ILE A 316 -6.89 3.01 -16.73
C ILE A 316 -6.59 3.95 -15.57
N ARG A 317 -5.49 3.71 -14.88
CA ARG A 317 -5.13 4.47 -13.70
C ARG A 317 -3.63 4.66 -13.54
N THR A 318 -3.25 5.68 -12.80
CA THR A 318 -1.89 5.88 -12.32
C THR A 318 -1.78 5.52 -10.85
N VAL A 319 -0.68 4.87 -10.49
CA VAL A 319 -0.39 4.41 -9.13
C VAL A 319 1.01 4.89 -8.75
N ASN A 320 1.20 5.31 -7.50
CA ASN A 320 2.51 5.50 -6.89
C ASN A 320 2.64 4.57 -5.68
N ASP A 321 3.62 3.69 -5.72
CA ASP A 321 3.94 2.82 -4.60
C ASP A 321 4.74 3.61 -3.56
N PHE A 322 4.05 4.16 -2.56
CA PHE A 322 4.72 4.86 -1.47
C PHE A 322 5.40 3.87 -0.53
N SER A 323 6.70 3.94 -0.47
CA SER A 323 7.57 3.14 0.40
C SER A 323 8.61 4.04 1.07
N ILE A 324 9.46 3.49 1.94
CA ILE A 324 10.57 4.24 2.58
C ILE A 324 11.52 4.79 1.51
N LEU A 325 11.78 4.02 0.46
CA LEU A 325 12.50 4.46 -0.74
C LEU A 325 11.49 4.70 -1.88
N PRO A 326 11.84 5.46 -2.92
CA PRO A 326 10.97 5.65 -4.07
C PRO A 326 10.52 4.32 -4.67
N GLY A 327 9.21 4.09 -4.69
CA GLY A 327 8.57 2.98 -5.39
C GLY A 327 8.35 3.27 -6.87
N GLY A 328 7.50 2.48 -7.52
CA GLY A 328 7.11 2.76 -8.91
C GLY A 328 6.01 3.83 -8.99
N PHE A 329 6.12 4.75 -9.95
CA PHE A 329 5.02 5.56 -10.44
C PHE A 329 4.68 5.08 -11.85
N TYR A 330 3.51 4.52 -12.03
CA TYR A 330 3.16 3.81 -13.26
C TYR A 330 1.69 3.97 -13.65
N CYS A 331 1.42 3.84 -14.93
CA CYS A 331 0.09 3.68 -15.51
C CYS A 331 -0.20 2.18 -15.66
N SER A 332 -1.42 1.76 -15.32
CA SER A 332 -1.89 0.38 -15.46
C SER A 332 -3.23 0.34 -16.16
N THR A 333 -3.37 -0.54 -17.15
CA THR A 333 -4.60 -0.75 -17.92
C THR A 333 -4.67 -2.13 -18.54
N SER A 334 -5.85 -2.51 -19.03
CA SER A 334 -6.03 -3.64 -19.96
C SER A 334 -6.88 -3.20 -21.15
N THR A 335 -6.61 -3.77 -22.32
CA THR A 335 -7.31 -3.45 -23.58
C THR A 335 -7.31 -4.67 -24.49
N GLU A 336 -8.13 -4.69 -25.54
CA GLU A 336 -8.05 -5.68 -26.60
C GLU A 336 -6.69 -5.63 -27.32
N ASN A 337 -6.18 -6.76 -27.82
CA ASN A 337 -4.82 -6.85 -28.36
C ASN A 337 -4.57 -5.84 -29.49
N ASP A 338 -5.51 -5.66 -30.41
CA ASP A 338 -5.42 -4.72 -31.54
C ASP A 338 -5.47 -3.24 -31.14
N SER A 339 -5.89 -2.97 -29.93
CA SER A 339 -5.98 -1.62 -29.36
C SER A 339 -4.80 -1.24 -28.48
N THR A 340 -3.86 -2.16 -28.26
CA THR A 340 -2.73 -2.02 -27.33
C THR A 340 -1.89 -0.78 -27.60
N LEU A 341 -1.38 -0.63 -28.81
CA LEU A 341 -0.54 0.53 -29.17
C LEU A 341 -1.28 1.83 -29.00
N LYS A 342 -2.52 1.90 -29.52
CA LYS A 342 -3.34 3.10 -29.47
C LYS A 342 -3.62 3.55 -28.03
N ALA A 343 -3.93 2.63 -27.12
CA ALA A 343 -4.15 2.93 -25.71
C ALA A 343 -2.88 3.50 -25.06
N ILE A 344 -1.71 2.90 -25.33
CA ILE A 344 -0.42 3.38 -24.82
C ILE A 344 -0.11 4.77 -25.37
N GLU A 345 -0.24 5.00 -26.68
CA GLU A 345 0.07 6.29 -27.31
C GLU A 345 -0.79 7.44 -26.76
N ILE A 346 -2.09 7.20 -26.56
CA ILE A 346 -2.98 8.21 -25.97
C ILE A 346 -2.55 8.50 -24.53
N ALA A 347 -2.26 7.45 -23.73
CA ALA A 347 -1.83 7.64 -22.36
C ALA A 347 -0.49 8.40 -22.27
N LEU A 348 0.51 8.06 -23.09
CA LEU A 348 1.78 8.78 -23.18
C LEU A 348 1.60 10.24 -23.57
N LYS A 349 0.70 10.53 -24.53
CA LYS A 349 0.36 11.91 -24.91
C LYS A 349 -0.22 12.71 -23.75
N ILE A 350 -1.13 12.10 -22.97
CA ILE A 350 -1.74 12.73 -21.79
C ILE A 350 -0.70 12.99 -20.71
N MET A 351 0.17 12.01 -20.45
CA MET A 351 1.26 12.16 -19.49
C MET A 351 2.21 13.27 -19.89
N LYS A 352 2.58 13.35 -21.17
CA LYS A 352 3.42 14.41 -21.70
C LYS A 352 2.74 15.78 -21.58
N ASP A 353 1.45 15.87 -21.90
CA ASP A 353 0.67 17.11 -21.76
C ASP A 353 0.64 17.59 -20.29
N MET A 354 0.50 16.66 -19.33
CA MET A 354 0.56 16.97 -17.90
C MET A 354 1.91 17.58 -17.48
N ALA A 355 3.01 17.15 -18.09
CA ALA A 355 4.34 17.70 -17.80
C ALA A 355 4.61 19.05 -18.48
N GLU A 356 4.01 19.29 -19.65
CA GLU A 356 4.28 20.47 -20.47
C GLU A 356 3.31 21.63 -20.21
N ASN A 357 2.06 21.35 -19.88
CA ASN A 357 0.98 22.33 -19.74
C ASN A 357 0.41 22.42 -18.33
N ASP A 358 -0.20 23.56 -18.00
CA ASP A 358 -0.90 23.75 -16.74
C ASP A 358 -2.25 23.00 -16.76
N VAL A 359 -2.68 22.54 -15.60
CA VAL A 359 -4.04 22.01 -15.40
C VAL A 359 -5.07 23.14 -15.53
N SER A 360 -6.26 22.84 -16.02
CA SER A 360 -7.38 23.79 -16.07
C SER A 360 -7.83 24.19 -14.66
N ASP A 361 -8.57 25.32 -14.53
CA ASP A 361 -9.14 25.75 -13.26
C ASP A 361 -10.15 24.71 -12.72
N VAL A 362 -10.86 24.05 -13.61
CA VAL A 362 -11.86 23.03 -13.25
C VAL A 362 -11.15 21.81 -12.64
N GLU A 363 -10.15 21.24 -13.32
CA GLU A 363 -9.37 20.08 -12.83
C GLU A 363 -8.68 20.39 -11.51
N TYR A 364 -8.07 21.58 -11.42
CA TYR A 364 -7.38 22.03 -10.23
C TYR A 364 -8.32 22.11 -9.03
N ASN A 365 -9.44 22.83 -9.17
CA ASN A 365 -10.41 23.00 -8.08
C ASN A 365 -11.08 21.67 -7.70
N GLN A 366 -11.36 20.78 -8.65
CA GLN A 366 -11.89 19.45 -8.39
C GLN A 366 -10.92 18.63 -7.52
N ALA A 367 -9.63 18.63 -7.84
CA ALA A 367 -8.63 17.89 -7.06
C ALA A 367 -8.48 18.42 -5.63
N LEU A 368 -8.40 19.76 -5.47
CA LEU A 368 -8.34 20.37 -4.13
C LEU A 368 -9.59 20.04 -3.30
N ASN A 369 -10.77 20.23 -3.88
CA ASN A 369 -12.05 19.95 -3.21
C ASN A 369 -12.19 18.47 -2.83
N PHE A 370 -11.71 17.57 -3.68
CA PHE A 370 -11.71 16.14 -3.36
C PHE A 370 -10.90 15.85 -2.10
N TYR A 371 -9.64 16.26 -2.06
CA TYR A 371 -8.79 15.97 -0.90
C TYR A 371 -9.24 16.69 0.37
N SER A 372 -9.69 17.94 0.26
CA SER A 372 -10.21 18.71 1.39
C SER A 372 -11.50 18.11 1.97
N GLY A 373 -12.32 17.48 1.15
CA GLY A 373 -13.54 16.78 1.58
C GLY A 373 -13.28 15.35 2.04
N TYR A 374 -12.48 14.60 1.27
CA TYR A 374 -12.26 13.17 1.53
C TYR A 374 -11.37 12.90 2.75
N TYR A 375 -10.28 13.68 2.94
CA TYR A 375 -9.34 13.37 3.98
C TYR A 375 -9.93 13.42 5.40
N PRO A 376 -10.76 14.41 5.79
CA PRO A 376 -11.43 14.37 7.08
C PRO A 376 -12.34 13.14 7.27
N THR A 377 -13.07 12.71 6.22
CA THR A 377 -13.94 11.53 6.30
C THR A 377 -13.17 10.22 6.39
N SER A 378 -11.90 10.21 6.00
CA SER A 378 -11.01 9.05 6.17
C SER A 378 -10.44 8.90 7.58
N LEU A 379 -10.90 9.72 8.54
CA LEU A 379 -10.46 9.76 9.94
C LEU A 379 -11.65 9.67 10.92
N GLU A 380 -12.76 9.06 10.50
CA GLU A 380 -13.99 8.96 11.32
C GLU A 380 -13.96 7.82 12.33
N THR A 381 -13.27 6.71 12.02
CA THR A 381 -13.27 5.51 12.87
C THR A 381 -11.92 5.29 13.58
N PRO A 382 -11.90 4.62 14.75
CA PRO A 382 -10.65 4.27 15.42
C PRO A 382 -9.68 3.48 14.53
N GLU A 383 -10.18 2.58 13.67
CA GLU A 383 -9.35 1.83 12.71
C GLU A 383 -8.65 2.76 11.70
N GLN A 384 -9.39 3.78 11.20
CA GLN A 384 -8.82 4.76 10.27
C GLN A 384 -7.74 5.62 10.95
N TRP A 385 -7.95 6.01 12.20
CA TRP A 385 -6.93 6.69 13.02
C TRP A 385 -5.69 5.83 13.21
N VAL A 386 -5.86 4.55 13.55
CA VAL A 386 -4.73 3.60 13.67
C VAL A 386 -3.91 3.57 12.39
N LYS A 387 -4.56 3.44 11.23
CA LYS A 387 -3.88 3.39 9.91
C LYS A 387 -3.12 4.69 9.60
N GLU A 388 -3.72 5.83 9.91
CA GLU A 388 -3.08 7.12 9.63
C GLU A 388 -1.93 7.42 10.59
N ILE A 389 -2.10 7.14 11.89
CA ILE A 389 -1.03 7.28 12.89
C ILE A 389 0.12 6.31 12.59
N ALA A 390 -0.20 5.05 12.23
CA ALA A 390 0.82 4.09 11.79
C ALA A 390 1.62 4.62 10.59
N ARG A 391 0.95 5.24 9.63
CA ARG A 391 1.59 5.87 8.48
C ARG A 391 2.53 7.00 8.90
N VAL A 392 2.05 7.91 9.75
CA VAL A 392 2.86 9.04 10.23
C VAL A 392 4.10 8.54 10.97
N ARG A 393 3.92 7.60 11.89
CA ARG A 393 5.02 7.05 12.70
C ARG A 393 6.00 6.23 11.87
N PHE A 394 5.50 5.37 10.99
CA PHE A 394 6.35 4.47 10.21
C PHE A 394 7.21 5.21 9.17
N TYR A 395 6.64 6.22 8.51
CA TYR A 395 7.35 7.01 7.50
C TYR A 395 8.04 8.25 8.07
N ASP A 396 8.10 8.39 9.42
CA ASP A 396 8.72 9.54 10.11
C ASP A 396 8.23 10.87 9.50
N LEU A 397 6.90 11.03 9.41
CA LEU A 397 6.27 12.23 8.90
C LEU A 397 6.14 13.27 10.02
N PRO A 398 6.07 14.58 9.72
CA PRO A 398 5.94 15.62 10.72
C PRO A 398 4.74 15.42 11.66
N ASP A 399 4.86 15.77 12.93
CA ASP A 399 3.79 15.62 13.94
C ASP A 399 2.50 16.34 13.57
N ASN A 400 2.60 17.42 12.81
CA ASN A 400 1.45 18.18 12.31
C ASN A 400 0.89 17.66 10.98
N TYR A 401 1.43 16.55 10.44
CA TYR A 401 1.04 16.01 9.13
C TYR A 401 -0.48 15.86 9.00
N ILE A 402 -1.13 15.22 9.97
CA ILE A 402 -2.58 14.98 9.93
C ILE A 402 -3.35 16.31 10.01
N LYS A 403 -2.99 17.16 10.94
CA LYS A 403 -3.66 18.46 11.17
C LYS A 403 -3.54 19.42 9.99
N ASP A 404 -2.38 19.44 9.34
CA ASP A 404 -2.07 20.38 8.27
C ASP A 404 -2.32 19.78 6.87
N PHE A 405 -2.78 18.53 6.74
CA PHE A 405 -2.95 17.88 5.45
C PHE A 405 -3.82 18.69 4.49
N VAL A 406 -5.02 19.07 4.91
CA VAL A 406 -5.95 19.86 4.07
C VAL A 406 -5.34 21.21 3.72
N LYS A 407 -4.76 21.91 4.67
CA LYS A 407 -4.07 23.19 4.45
C LYS A 407 -2.92 23.04 3.45
N ASN A 408 -2.14 21.96 3.53
CA ASN A 408 -1.04 21.72 2.60
C ASN A 408 -1.55 21.41 1.18
N ILE A 409 -2.66 20.70 1.04
CA ILE A 409 -3.34 20.52 -0.24
C ILE A 409 -3.83 21.86 -0.81
N GLU A 410 -4.50 22.69 -0.01
CA GLU A 410 -5.03 23.99 -0.44
C GLU A 410 -3.93 24.99 -0.83
N ASN A 411 -2.73 24.83 -0.28
CA ASN A 411 -1.58 25.67 -0.62
C ASN A 411 -0.87 25.27 -1.92
N VAL A 412 -1.18 24.09 -2.49
CA VAL A 412 -0.60 23.65 -3.77
C VAL A 412 -1.00 24.58 -4.91
N LYS A 413 -0.05 25.09 -5.69
CA LYS A 413 -0.30 25.94 -6.84
C LYS A 413 -0.18 25.15 -8.15
N LYS A 414 -0.83 25.59 -9.21
CA LYS A 414 -0.71 24.98 -10.54
C LYS A 414 0.75 24.84 -11.00
N ALA A 415 1.60 25.84 -10.69
CA ALA A 415 3.02 25.80 -10.99
C ALA A 415 3.74 24.64 -10.25
N ASP A 416 3.30 24.27 -9.05
CA ASP A 416 3.87 23.15 -8.29
C ASP A 416 3.45 21.82 -8.92
N ILE A 417 2.20 21.71 -9.39
CA ILE A 417 1.69 20.56 -10.14
C ILE A 417 2.54 20.31 -11.38
N ARG A 418 2.78 21.37 -12.19
CA ARG A 418 3.62 21.25 -13.37
C ARG A 418 5.07 20.91 -13.04
N ARG A 419 5.60 21.44 -11.92
CA ARG A 419 6.97 21.14 -11.45
C ARG A 419 7.14 19.66 -11.14
N VAL A 420 6.23 19.07 -10.36
CA VAL A 420 6.28 17.64 -10.04
C VAL A 420 6.02 16.75 -11.25
N ALA A 421 5.11 17.16 -12.16
CA ALA A 421 4.88 16.44 -13.40
C ALA A 421 6.16 16.39 -14.27
N LYS A 422 6.86 17.51 -14.43
CA LYS A 422 8.15 17.55 -15.15
C LYS A 422 9.24 16.73 -14.47
N TYR A 423 9.23 16.61 -13.15
CA TYR A 423 10.19 15.82 -12.39
C TYR A 423 9.99 14.32 -12.57
N LEU A 424 8.72 13.87 -12.63
CA LEU A 424 8.37 12.45 -12.62
C LEU A 424 8.06 11.87 -14.00
N ILE A 425 7.55 12.68 -14.92
CA ILE A 425 7.04 12.21 -16.20
C ILE A 425 8.06 12.53 -17.30
N ASP A 426 8.84 11.53 -17.65
CA ASP A 426 9.68 11.52 -18.84
C ASP A 426 9.24 10.33 -19.71
N VAL A 427 8.40 10.63 -20.71
CA VAL A 427 7.79 9.60 -21.56
C VAL A 427 8.77 8.87 -22.47
N ASP A 428 10.00 9.37 -22.59
CA ASP A 428 11.06 8.75 -23.39
C ASP A 428 11.95 7.80 -22.56
N ASN A 429 11.84 7.87 -21.21
CA ASN A 429 12.64 7.09 -20.28
C ASN A 429 11.73 6.26 -19.33
N LEU A 430 10.98 5.33 -19.90
CA LEU A 430 10.01 4.50 -19.18
C LEU A 430 10.28 3.00 -19.35
N VAL A 431 9.88 2.26 -18.35
CA VAL A 431 9.81 0.79 -18.37
C VAL A 431 8.38 0.38 -18.74
N PHE A 432 8.24 -0.59 -19.64
CA PHE A 432 6.96 -1.17 -20.06
C PHE A 432 6.98 -2.67 -19.79
N CYS A 433 5.95 -3.18 -19.18
CA CYS A 433 5.65 -4.60 -19.13
C CYS A 433 4.28 -4.84 -19.77
N VAL A 434 4.21 -5.74 -20.74
CA VAL A 434 2.98 -6.09 -21.43
C VAL A 434 2.82 -7.61 -21.39
N VAL A 435 1.68 -8.10 -20.96
CA VAL A 435 1.28 -9.52 -21.03
C VAL A 435 0.19 -9.64 -22.08
N SER A 436 0.46 -10.32 -23.16
CA SER A 436 -0.44 -10.42 -24.32
C SER A 436 -0.05 -11.58 -25.25
N ASN A 437 -0.84 -11.82 -26.29
CA ASN A 437 -0.44 -12.65 -27.42
C ASN A 437 0.61 -11.91 -28.25
N ALA A 438 1.86 -12.38 -28.23
CA ALA A 438 2.95 -11.71 -28.93
C ALA A 438 2.75 -11.65 -30.47
N ALA A 439 2.05 -12.61 -31.06
CA ALA A 439 1.76 -12.60 -32.49
C ALA A 439 0.90 -11.41 -32.91
N ASP A 440 0.04 -10.93 -32.02
CA ASP A 440 -0.88 -9.82 -32.31
C ASP A 440 -0.24 -8.45 -32.05
N VAL A 441 0.61 -8.33 -31.02
CA VAL A 441 1.00 -6.99 -30.51
C VAL A 441 2.47 -6.62 -30.72
N LYS A 442 3.36 -7.60 -30.97
CA LYS A 442 4.80 -7.35 -31.00
C LYS A 442 5.22 -6.29 -32.01
N SER A 443 4.73 -6.39 -33.24
CA SER A 443 5.08 -5.43 -34.32
C SER A 443 4.66 -3.99 -34.01
N ASP A 444 3.56 -3.84 -33.27
CA ASP A 444 3.08 -2.53 -32.84
C ASP A 444 3.89 -2.00 -31.67
N LEU A 445 4.24 -2.83 -30.70
CA LEU A 445 5.10 -2.44 -29.58
C LEU A 445 6.52 -2.05 -30.03
N GLU A 446 7.04 -2.64 -31.12
CA GLU A 446 8.34 -2.28 -31.72
C GLU A 446 8.39 -0.84 -32.24
N LYS A 447 7.23 -0.21 -32.51
CA LYS A 447 7.14 1.22 -32.87
C LYS A 447 7.43 2.14 -31.67
N LEU A 448 7.25 1.63 -30.43
CA LEU A 448 7.55 2.38 -29.20
C LEU A 448 9.02 2.27 -28.79
N GLY A 449 9.72 1.23 -29.22
CA GLY A 449 11.12 0.96 -28.89
C GLY A 449 11.51 -0.51 -29.01
N LYS A 450 12.71 -0.85 -28.52
CA LYS A 450 13.21 -2.23 -28.55
C LYS A 450 12.40 -3.13 -27.61
N VAL A 451 11.79 -4.17 -28.16
CA VAL A 451 10.99 -5.16 -27.42
C VAL A 451 11.83 -6.40 -27.09
N THR A 452 11.86 -6.77 -25.81
CA THR A 452 12.34 -8.08 -25.36
C THR A 452 11.13 -8.97 -25.13
N THR A 453 11.07 -10.14 -25.78
CA THR A 453 9.97 -11.08 -25.63
C THR A 453 10.43 -12.29 -24.84
N ILE A 454 9.64 -12.69 -23.83
CA ILE A 454 9.83 -13.94 -23.08
C ILE A 454 8.50 -14.72 -23.09
N ARG A 455 8.56 -16.03 -23.01
CA ARG A 455 7.35 -16.86 -22.87
C ARG A 455 6.91 -16.88 -21.40
N LEU A 456 5.61 -16.96 -21.17
CA LEU A 456 5.06 -17.14 -19.83
C LEU A 456 5.62 -18.39 -19.12
N ASP A 457 5.86 -19.46 -19.87
CA ASP A 457 6.39 -20.72 -19.34
C ASP A 457 7.84 -20.60 -18.86
N ASP A 458 8.59 -19.60 -19.33
CA ASP A 458 9.99 -19.35 -18.96
C ASP A 458 10.14 -18.47 -17.69
N LEU A 459 9.02 -18.03 -17.09
CA LEU A 459 8.94 -17.27 -15.82
C LEU A 459 8.85 -18.24 -14.59
#